data_21bfb980b74db9a884d0a8bc629bd8f8
#
_entry.id   21bfb980b74db9a884d0a8bc629bd8f8
#
_cell.length_a   1.000
_cell.length_b   1.000
_cell.length_c   1.000
_cell.angle_alpha   90.00
_cell.angle_beta   90.00
_cell.angle_gamma   90.00
#
_symmetry.space_group_name_H-M   'P 1'
#
loop_
_entity.id
_entity.type
_entity.pdbx_description
1 polymer ?
#
loop_
_entity_poly.entity_id
_entity_poly.type
_entity_poly.pdbx_seq_one_letter_code
_entity_poly.pdbx_strand_id
1 'polypeptide(L)'
;MWKCPKCGREFSKKNPSHTCGKKPKTVDEYILGWDEPIQKHLSIVRNCLKEALPDATEKISWGMPTYWNQHNIIHFAANKKHIGLYPGSEAVLHFADKLDTYGYAYGKGSIQIPYEEIHCDLIKEIAIWCYERRNPV
;
A
#
# COMPACT_ATOMS: atom_id res chain seq x y z
N MET A 1 -20.61 12.00 0.05
CA MET A 1 -19.34 12.06 0.80
C MET A 1 -18.85 13.50 0.86
N TRP A 2 -18.26 13.84 1.97
CA TRP A 2 -17.70 15.17 2.15
C TRP A 2 -16.28 15.22 1.65
N LYS A 3 -15.94 16.27 0.90
CA LYS A 3 -14.59 16.48 0.40
C LYS A 3 -13.98 17.67 1.12
N CYS A 4 -12.82 17.46 1.74
CA CYS A 4 -12.14 18.53 2.46
C CYS A 4 -11.64 19.59 1.47
N PRO A 5 -12.03 20.87 1.63
CA PRO A 5 -11.60 21.92 0.71
C PRO A 5 -10.12 22.26 0.79
N LYS A 6 -9.46 21.87 1.88
CA LYS A 6 -8.03 22.16 2.04
C LYS A 6 -7.13 21.09 1.48
N CYS A 7 -7.44 19.81 1.72
CA CYS A 7 -6.59 18.71 1.28
C CYS A 7 -7.17 17.89 0.14
N GLY A 8 -8.42 18.12 -0.23
CA GLY A 8 -9.07 17.42 -1.32
C GLY A 8 -9.47 15.99 -1.03
N ARG A 9 -9.31 15.53 0.20
CA ARG A 9 -9.70 14.17 0.57
C ARG A 9 -11.21 14.05 0.72
N GLU A 10 -11.72 12.90 0.34
CA GLU A 10 -13.12 12.58 0.52
C GLU A 10 -13.28 11.68 1.74
N PHE A 11 -14.32 11.95 2.51
CA PHE A 11 -14.60 11.21 3.74
C PHE A 11 -16.07 10.82 3.77
N SER A 12 -16.36 9.72 4.41
CA SER A 12 -17.74 9.24 4.56
C SER A 12 -18.54 10.12 5.51
N LYS A 13 -17.87 10.84 6.41
CA LYS A 13 -18.50 11.78 7.35
C LYS A 13 -18.11 13.19 7.00
N LYS A 14 -19.05 14.12 7.19
CA LYS A 14 -18.78 15.53 6.99
C LYS A 14 -17.85 16.04 8.08
N ASN A 15 -16.81 16.76 7.66
CA ASN A 15 -15.84 17.40 8.57
C ASN A 15 -15.26 16.43 9.62
N PRO A 16 -14.73 15.29 9.17
CA PRO A 16 -14.17 14.35 10.14
C PRO A 16 -12.89 14.88 10.75
N SER A 17 -12.57 14.32 11.93
CA SER A 17 -11.31 14.65 12.60
C SER A 17 -10.16 14.04 11.81
N HIS A 18 -9.39 14.86 11.14
CA HIS A 18 -8.21 14.44 10.39
C HIS A 18 -7.22 15.61 10.31
N THR A 19 -6.01 15.33 9.87
CA THR A 19 -4.97 16.35 9.72
C THR A 19 -5.15 17.13 8.42
N CYS A 20 -6.22 17.91 8.37
CA CYS A 20 -6.52 18.72 7.21
C CYS A 20 -5.41 19.77 6.99
N GLY A 21 -4.95 19.86 5.76
CA GLY A 21 -3.85 20.79 5.43
C GLY A 21 -2.47 20.22 5.69
N LYS A 22 -2.39 19.05 6.32
CA LYS A 22 -1.14 18.35 6.55
C LYS A 22 -1.19 17.00 5.84
N LYS A 23 -0.25 16.76 4.96
CA LYS A 23 -0.10 15.44 4.36
C LYS A 23 0.56 14.52 5.37
N PRO A 24 0.22 13.23 5.40
CA PRO A 24 0.88 12.31 6.30
C PRO A 24 2.37 12.29 6.02
N LYS A 25 3.17 12.29 7.06
CA LYS A 25 4.64 12.26 6.96
C LYS A 25 5.19 10.89 7.29
N THR A 26 4.38 10.06 7.93
CA THR A 26 4.77 8.71 8.33
C THR A 26 3.68 7.74 7.94
N VAL A 27 4.03 6.45 7.91
CA VAL A 27 3.05 5.39 7.66
C VAL A 27 2.01 5.35 8.77
N ASP A 28 2.42 5.60 10.02
CA ASP A 28 1.47 5.67 11.14
C ASP A 28 0.41 6.74 10.90
N GLU A 29 0.83 7.93 10.50
CA GLU A 29 -0.11 9.02 10.22
C GLU A 29 -1.03 8.68 9.05
N TYR A 30 -0.49 8.02 8.03
CA TYR A 30 -1.28 7.61 6.88
C TYR A 30 -2.41 6.67 7.30
N ILE A 31 -2.08 5.67 8.11
CA ILE A 31 -3.06 4.68 8.58
C ILE A 31 -4.12 5.35 9.44
N LEU A 32 -3.72 6.24 10.34
CA LEU A 32 -4.66 6.93 11.22
C LEU A 32 -5.67 7.80 10.47
N GLY A 33 -5.37 8.19 9.24
CA GLY A 33 -6.29 8.95 8.40
C GLY A 33 -7.45 8.15 7.84
N TRP A 34 -7.49 6.83 8.06
CA TRP A 34 -8.54 5.96 7.52
C TRP A 34 -9.46 5.45 8.62
N ASP A 35 -10.63 4.93 8.21
CA ASP A 35 -11.59 4.34 9.14
C ASP A 35 -10.99 3.11 9.83
N GLU A 36 -11.46 2.82 11.02
CA GLU A 36 -10.90 1.74 11.84
C GLU A 36 -10.82 0.38 11.16
N PRO A 37 -11.85 -0.10 10.44
CA PRO A 37 -11.73 -1.38 9.73
C PRO A 37 -10.62 -1.38 8.70
N ILE A 38 -10.45 -0.26 7.99
CA ILE A 38 -9.39 -0.13 6.99
C ILE A 38 -8.02 -0.07 7.68
N GLN A 39 -7.93 0.59 8.83
CA GLN A 39 -6.70 0.64 9.61
C GLN A 39 -6.18 -0.76 9.94
N LYS A 40 -7.07 -1.67 10.33
CA LYS A 40 -6.69 -3.05 10.64
C LYS A 40 -6.07 -3.74 9.43
N HIS A 41 -6.71 -3.61 8.28
CA HIS A 41 -6.21 -4.23 7.06
C HIS A 41 -4.88 -3.60 6.61
N LEU A 42 -4.74 -2.30 6.72
CA LEU A 42 -3.49 -1.62 6.40
C LEU A 42 -2.36 -2.10 7.31
N SER A 43 -2.66 -2.32 8.59
CA SER A 43 -1.68 -2.82 9.55
C SER A 43 -1.21 -4.23 9.18
N ILE A 44 -2.12 -5.07 8.69
CA ILE A 44 -1.76 -6.42 8.24
C ILE A 44 -0.76 -6.35 7.08
N VAL A 45 -1.08 -5.55 6.06
CA VAL A 45 -0.19 -5.39 4.90
C VAL A 45 1.14 -4.79 5.32
N ARG A 46 1.11 -3.77 6.19
CA ARG A 46 2.32 -3.15 6.72
C ARG A 46 3.23 -4.18 7.39
N ASN A 47 2.66 -5.03 8.24
CA ASN A 47 3.42 -6.06 8.93
C ASN A 47 4.01 -7.08 7.96
N CYS A 48 3.24 -7.49 6.95
CA CYS A 48 3.73 -8.39 5.90
C CYS A 48 4.96 -7.80 5.22
N LEU A 49 4.88 -6.52 4.85
CA LEU A 49 5.97 -5.85 4.14
C LEU A 49 7.18 -5.63 5.03
N LYS A 50 6.98 -5.29 6.30
CA LYS A 50 8.09 -5.12 7.25
C LYS A 50 8.83 -6.43 7.48
N GLU A 51 8.11 -7.54 7.56
CA GLU A 51 8.73 -8.86 7.72
C GLU A 51 9.51 -9.27 6.47
N ALA A 52 8.97 -8.94 5.29
CA ALA A 52 9.63 -9.28 4.03
C ALA A 52 10.85 -8.40 3.77
N LEU A 53 10.82 -7.16 4.24
CA LEU A 53 11.84 -6.16 3.93
C LEU A 53 12.41 -5.56 5.22
N PRO A 54 13.12 -6.35 6.03
CA PRO A 54 13.63 -5.86 7.32
C PRO A 54 14.67 -4.76 7.18
N ASP A 55 15.34 -4.67 6.03
CA ASP A 55 16.35 -3.64 5.78
C ASP A 55 15.79 -2.39 5.11
N ALA A 56 14.50 -2.38 4.78
CA ALA A 56 13.89 -1.25 4.14
C ALA A 56 13.37 -0.24 5.16
N THR A 57 13.38 1.02 4.77
CA THR A 57 12.85 2.12 5.58
C THR A 57 11.43 2.44 5.12
N GLU A 58 10.51 2.57 6.06
CA GLU A 58 9.17 3.05 5.75
C GLU A 58 9.20 4.56 5.61
N LYS A 59 8.55 5.05 4.57
CA LYS A 59 8.40 6.50 4.39
C LYS A 59 7.12 6.76 3.59
N ILE A 60 6.77 8.02 3.43
CA ILE A 60 5.68 8.43 2.56
C ILE A 60 6.30 9.01 1.28
N SER A 61 5.88 8.47 0.14
CA SER A 61 6.31 8.95 -1.16
C SER A 61 5.07 9.02 -2.05
N TRP A 62 4.86 10.14 -2.70
CA TRP A 62 3.65 10.39 -3.52
C TRP A 62 2.36 10.20 -2.72
N GLY A 63 2.40 10.53 -1.42
CA GLY A 63 1.22 10.39 -0.55
C GLY A 63 0.91 8.95 -0.14
N MET A 64 1.80 8.00 -0.37
CA MET A 64 1.57 6.58 -0.09
C MET A 64 2.66 5.99 0.81
N PRO A 65 2.30 5.03 1.67
CA PRO A 65 3.32 4.25 2.35
C PRO A 65 4.26 3.59 1.36
N THR A 66 5.54 3.73 1.59
CA THR A 66 6.60 3.30 0.68
C THR A 66 7.69 2.60 1.46
N TYR A 67 8.21 1.53 0.91
CA TYR A 67 9.39 0.85 1.45
C TYR A 67 10.59 1.20 0.58
N TRP A 68 11.63 1.69 1.21
CA TRP A 68 12.76 2.31 0.53
C TRP A 68 14.08 1.76 1.06
N ASN A 69 15.00 1.49 0.14
CA ASN A 69 16.39 1.19 0.47
C ASN A 69 17.23 1.65 -0.72
N GLN A 70 17.74 2.89 -0.63
CA GLN A 70 18.44 3.60 -1.69
C GLN A 70 17.53 4.00 -2.85
N HIS A 71 16.42 3.28 -3.06
CA HIS A 71 15.36 3.65 -3.99
C HIS A 71 14.05 3.04 -3.52
N ASN A 72 12.96 3.47 -4.12
CA ASN A 72 11.64 2.97 -3.76
C ASN A 72 11.51 1.51 -4.22
N ILE A 73 11.13 0.65 -3.31
CA ILE A 73 10.97 -0.79 -3.59
C ILE A 73 9.54 -1.10 -3.96
N ILE A 74 8.61 -0.73 -3.09
CA ILE A 74 7.20 -1.05 -3.24
C ILE A 74 6.37 -0.04 -2.47
N HIS A 75 5.17 0.24 -2.99
CA HIS A 75 4.21 1.13 -2.33
C HIS A 75 2.90 0.40 -2.09
N PHE A 76 2.11 0.88 -1.14
CA PHE A 76 0.73 0.46 -1.03
C PHE A 76 -0.14 1.66 -0.67
N ALA A 77 -1.43 1.56 -0.98
CA ALA A 77 -2.37 2.63 -0.67
C ALA A 77 -3.74 2.04 -0.40
N ALA A 78 -4.48 2.67 0.51
CA ALA A 78 -5.83 2.24 0.82
C ALA A 78 -6.83 2.82 -0.17
N ASN A 79 -7.87 2.05 -0.43
CA ASN A 79 -9.05 2.49 -1.16
C ASN A 79 -10.27 2.01 -0.38
N LYS A 80 -11.46 2.41 -0.79
CA LYS A 80 -12.68 2.06 -0.06
C LYS A 80 -12.94 0.56 0.02
N LYS A 81 -12.61 -0.16 -1.05
CA LYS A 81 -12.95 -1.58 -1.17
C LYS A 81 -11.76 -2.51 -1.27
N HIS A 82 -10.56 -1.95 -1.43
CA HIS A 82 -9.36 -2.76 -1.61
C HIS A 82 -8.12 -1.97 -1.22
N ILE A 83 -7.01 -2.68 -1.09
CA ILE A 83 -5.70 -2.06 -0.94
C ILE A 83 -5.01 -2.15 -2.30
N GLY A 84 -4.47 -1.03 -2.78
CA GLY A 84 -3.64 -1.03 -3.96
C GLY A 84 -2.20 -1.34 -3.57
N LEU A 85 -1.60 -2.32 -4.22
CA LEU A 85 -0.18 -2.63 -4.08
C LEU A 85 0.50 -2.21 -5.38
N TYR A 86 1.59 -1.47 -5.27
CA TYR A 86 2.26 -0.88 -6.43
C TYR A 86 3.70 -1.34 -6.51
N PRO A 87 3.92 -2.57 -7.02
CA PRO A 87 5.27 -3.13 -7.13
C PRO A 87 5.97 -2.76 -8.43
N GLY A 88 5.25 -2.16 -9.37
CA GLY A 88 5.77 -1.82 -10.69
C GLY A 88 5.35 -2.83 -11.75
N SER A 89 5.45 -2.43 -13.02
CA SER A 89 4.95 -3.23 -14.14
C SER A 89 5.68 -4.56 -14.31
N GLU A 90 6.98 -4.60 -14.05
CA GLU A 90 7.75 -5.84 -14.17
C GLU A 90 7.28 -6.89 -13.17
N ALA A 91 7.02 -6.46 -11.94
CA ALA A 91 6.53 -7.37 -10.90
C ALA A 91 5.15 -7.89 -11.23
N VAL A 92 4.26 -7.04 -11.72
CA VAL A 92 2.92 -7.47 -12.11
C VAL A 92 3.01 -8.54 -13.19
N LEU A 93 3.84 -8.35 -14.20
CA LEU A 93 4.04 -9.34 -15.26
C LEU A 93 4.62 -10.64 -14.72
N HIS A 94 5.59 -10.54 -13.84
CA HIS A 94 6.24 -11.71 -13.26
C HIS A 94 5.27 -12.56 -12.44
N PHE A 95 4.38 -11.92 -11.70
CA PHE A 95 3.44 -12.60 -10.82
C PHE A 95 2.04 -12.78 -11.42
N ALA A 96 1.83 -12.43 -12.70
CA ALA A 96 0.51 -12.46 -13.32
C ALA A 96 -0.23 -13.78 -13.13
N ASP A 97 0.45 -14.91 -13.32
CA ASP A 97 -0.18 -16.23 -13.16
C ASP A 97 -0.65 -16.46 -11.73
N LYS A 98 0.15 -16.05 -10.75
CA LYS A 98 -0.23 -16.17 -9.34
C LYS A 98 -1.37 -15.23 -8.99
N LEU A 99 -1.34 -14.01 -9.54
CA LEU A 99 -2.41 -13.03 -9.32
C LEU A 99 -3.74 -13.58 -9.85
N ASP A 100 -3.71 -14.20 -11.02
CA ASP A 100 -4.90 -14.83 -11.58
C ASP A 100 -5.39 -15.97 -10.69
N THR A 101 -4.47 -16.79 -10.17
CA THR A 101 -4.81 -17.90 -9.28
C THR A 101 -5.48 -17.41 -8.01
N TYR A 102 -5.02 -16.29 -7.46
CA TYR A 102 -5.59 -15.71 -6.24
C TYR A 102 -6.84 -14.87 -6.51
N GLY A 103 -7.14 -14.61 -7.78
CA GLY A 103 -8.32 -13.84 -8.16
C GLY A 103 -8.14 -12.34 -7.97
N TYR A 104 -6.92 -11.84 -7.94
CA TYR A 104 -6.67 -10.41 -7.79
C TYR A 104 -6.78 -9.71 -9.15
N ALA A 105 -7.44 -8.55 -9.15
CA ALA A 105 -7.40 -7.66 -10.31
C ALA A 105 -6.07 -6.92 -10.31
N TYR A 106 -5.53 -6.65 -11.48
CA TYR A 106 -4.28 -5.91 -11.59
C TYR A 106 -4.25 -5.11 -12.87
N GLY A 107 -3.47 -4.04 -12.85
CA GLY A 107 -3.23 -3.19 -13.99
C GLY A 107 -1.77 -3.24 -14.39
N LYS A 108 -1.32 -2.22 -15.09
CA LYS A 108 0.03 -2.19 -15.63
C LYS A 108 1.13 -2.22 -14.56
N GLY A 109 0.90 -1.56 -13.45
CA GLY A 109 1.89 -1.53 -12.37
C GLY A 109 1.25 -1.61 -11.00
N SER A 110 0.00 -2.03 -10.92
CA SER A 110 -0.76 -2.05 -9.67
C SER A 110 -1.53 -3.35 -9.50
N ILE A 111 -1.77 -3.73 -8.26
CA ILE A 111 -2.53 -4.92 -7.90
C ILE A 111 -3.61 -4.47 -6.92
N GLN A 112 -4.84 -4.94 -7.11
CA GLN A 112 -5.94 -4.65 -6.22
C GLN A 112 -6.15 -5.84 -5.29
N ILE A 113 -6.00 -5.62 -3.99
CA ILE A 113 -6.15 -6.66 -2.97
C ILE A 113 -7.41 -6.38 -2.18
N PRO A 114 -8.48 -7.18 -2.36
CA PRO A 114 -9.68 -7.00 -1.54
C PRO A 114 -9.34 -7.15 -0.06
N TYR A 115 -9.99 -6.36 0.78
CA TYR A 115 -9.70 -6.41 2.22
C TYR A 115 -9.93 -7.78 2.83
N GLU A 116 -10.86 -8.55 2.27
CA GLU A 116 -11.20 -9.88 2.76
C GLU A 116 -10.27 -10.97 2.23
N GLU A 117 -9.37 -10.61 1.32
CA GLU A 117 -8.52 -11.56 0.60
C GLU A 117 -7.05 -11.16 0.66
N ILE A 118 -6.60 -10.71 1.82
CA ILE A 118 -5.20 -10.34 2.00
C ILE A 118 -4.40 -11.61 2.25
N HIS A 119 -3.54 -11.95 1.30
CA HIS A 119 -2.67 -13.13 1.38
C HIS A 119 -1.25 -12.67 1.64
N CYS A 120 -0.85 -12.71 2.90
CA CYS A 120 0.43 -12.20 3.36
C CYS A 120 1.61 -12.86 2.66
N ASP A 121 1.54 -14.17 2.44
CA ASP A 121 2.61 -14.91 1.78
C ASP A 121 2.90 -14.39 0.39
N LEU A 122 1.86 -14.11 -0.38
CA LEU A 122 2.02 -13.55 -1.73
C LEU A 122 2.58 -12.14 -1.69
N ILE A 123 2.09 -11.32 -0.77
CA ILE A 123 2.56 -9.95 -0.61
C ILE A 123 4.06 -9.94 -0.28
N LYS A 124 4.49 -10.80 0.63
CA LYS A 124 5.91 -10.94 0.99
C LYS A 124 6.74 -11.36 -0.20
N GLU A 125 6.26 -12.33 -0.96
CA GLU A 125 6.96 -12.84 -2.13
C GLU A 125 7.16 -11.74 -3.17
N ILE A 126 6.13 -10.95 -3.43
CA ILE A 126 6.19 -9.84 -4.37
C ILE A 126 7.21 -8.80 -3.88
N ALA A 127 7.14 -8.45 -2.60
CA ALA A 127 8.04 -7.45 -2.01
C ALA A 127 9.51 -7.90 -2.08
N ILE A 128 9.79 -9.13 -1.74
CA ILE A 128 11.14 -9.68 -1.78
C ILE A 128 11.67 -9.65 -3.21
N TRP A 129 10.85 -10.05 -4.16
CA TRP A 129 11.24 -10.02 -5.58
C TRP A 129 11.59 -8.59 -6.02
N CYS A 130 10.79 -7.61 -5.62
CA CYS A 130 11.06 -6.21 -5.93
C CYS A 130 12.36 -5.72 -5.32
N TYR A 131 12.63 -6.11 -4.08
CA TYR A 131 13.87 -5.76 -3.38
C TYR A 131 15.08 -6.33 -4.12
N GLU A 132 15.03 -7.60 -4.47
CA GLU A 132 16.14 -8.27 -5.14
C GLU A 132 16.40 -7.69 -6.53
N ARG A 133 15.34 -7.30 -7.23
CA ARG A 133 15.47 -6.69 -8.55
C ARG A 133 16.08 -5.29 -8.49
N ARG A 134 15.72 -4.51 -7.46
CA ARG A 134 16.15 -3.12 -7.37
C ARG A 134 17.49 -2.96 -6.65
N ASN A 135 17.87 -3.94 -5.85
CA ASN A 135 19.13 -3.96 -5.12
C ASN A 135 19.92 -5.22 -5.49
N PRO A 136 20.27 -5.38 -6.76
CA PRO A 136 21.07 -6.55 -7.13
C PRO A 136 22.44 -6.45 -6.48
N VAL A 137 22.88 -7.56 -5.95
CA VAL A 137 24.20 -7.62 -5.33
C VAL A 137 25.24 -7.92 -6.36
#